data_55a6e816443e2e02b90577eb2293c482
#
_entry.id   55a6e816443e2e02b90577eb2293c482
#
_cell.length_a   1.000
_cell.length_b   1.000
_cell.length_c   1.000
_cell.angle_alpha   90.00
_cell.angle_beta   90.00
_cell.angle_gamma   90.00
#
_symmetry.space_group_name_H-M   'P 1'
#
loop_
_entity.id
_entity.type
_entity.pdbx_description
1 polymer ?
#
loop_
_entity_poly.entity_id
_entity_poly.type
_entity_poly.pdbx_seq_one_letter_code
_entity_poly.pdbx_strand_id
1 'polypeptide(L)'
;MPILTVFYIKVILSIFLTLGVILTIWKPTVIAGWQQKNDTLAFSLGFLLLRLIPWIVIFILFNHDPRGDVPFFYYKAQAAKAGGFVYRDFWSYHAPLFAYIISLPLWIWHNSRSIVLFMVLMETLILWLTYRTYKKEKSNALQATFIYWLIPASFMYILIDGQEEVWFWGLALLMWRHVKKNPVDYEVGLGVIFAIALLTTKATFVFFLPPLLVSVRKPIKMLLVMAAIGLPALAFLYWQIGDRFLMPIQHTEQLMTPNLFSITRPFIELFVHIDQKNSTAVNWIGLIITMLLVSYLAYRGRVNPLSHTLPSLFIATFACMMIFQASAPGAYLIAYVLAVVFEIVDLRNNKHLLILLVLSWLTVVQPFVNVWIKQPDYISFSMLANPAYLGELALQVMNVACFFWIVTKAAIKIVTPNYLRSA
;
A
#
# COMPACT_ATOMS: atom_id res chain seq x y z
N MET A 1 -22.82 -1.88 -15.71
CA MET A 1 -23.08 -0.47 -15.34
C MET A 1 -22.14 0.40 -16.19
N PRO A 2 -22.61 1.48 -16.84
CA PRO A 2 -21.75 2.36 -17.62
C PRO A 2 -20.61 2.95 -16.77
N ILE A 3 -19.45 3.17 -17.37
CA ILE A 3 -18.25 3.70 -16.68
C ILE A 3 -18.55 5.01 -15.94
N LEU A 4 -19.29 5.94 -16.59
CA LEU A 4 -19.69 7.21 -15.98
C LEU A 4 -20.53 7.04 -14.71
N THR A 5 -21.45 6.08 -14.68
CA THR A 5 -22.27 5.81 -13.48
C THR A 5 -21.40 5.37 -12.30
N VAL A 6 -20.42 4.51 -12.54
CA VAL A 6 -19.47 4.07 -11.50
C VAL A 6 -18.65 5.25 -10.97
N PHE A 7 -18.24 6.15 -11.86
CA PHE A 7 -17.51 7.36 -11.46
C PHE A 7 -18.35 8.25 -10.55
N TYR A 8 -19.57 8.59 -10.95
CA TYR A 8 -20.44 9.42 -10.12
C TYR A 8 -20.67 8.80 -8.74
N ILE A 9 -20.89 7.49 -8.67
CA ILE A 9 -21.02 6.79 -7.39
C ILE A 9 -19.75 6.94 -6.54
N LYS A 10 -18.57 6.69 -7.13
CA LYS A 10 -17.29 6.84 -6.42
C LYS A 10 -17.06 8.28 -5.94
N VAL A 11 -17.38 9.29 -6.76
CA VAL A 11 -17.28 10.71 -6.38
C VAL A 11 -18.24 11.06 -5.25
N ILE A 12 -19.51 10.68 -5.36
CA ILE A 12 -20.52 10.96 -4.33
C ILE A 12 -20.12 10.33 -3.00
N LEU A 13 -19.74 9.05 -3.01
CA LEU A 13 -19.24 8.37 -1.81
C LEU A 13 -18.00 9.07 -1.24
N SER A 14 -17.07 9.50 -2.09
CA SER A 14 -15.87 10.23 -1.65
C SER A 14 -16.21 11.57 -0.99
N ILE A 15 -17.24 12.27 -1.46
CA ILE A 15 -17.75 13.50 -0.81
C ILE A 15 -18.27 13.18 0.60
N PHE A 16 -19.14 12.17 0.75
CA PHE A 16 -19.67 11.78 2.07
C PHE A 16 -18.55 11.34 3.03
N LEU A 17 -17.59 10.56 2.55
CA LEU A 17 -16.43 10.14 3.35
C LEU A 17 -15.60 11.35 3.80
N THR A 18 -15.36 12.31 2.88
CA THR A 18 -14.62 13.54 3.20
C THR A 18 -15.37 14.40 4.23
N LEU A 19 -16.69 14.51 4.13
CA LEU A 19 -17.50 15.16 5.17
C LEU A 19 -17.34 14.46 6.52
N GLY A 20 -17.30 13.13 6.53
CA GLY A 20 -16.97 12.35 7.72
C GLY A 20 -15.60 12.69 8.30
N VAL A 21 -14.54 12.82 7.48
CA VAL A 21 -13.22 13.29 7.92
C VAL A 21 -13.32 14.68 8.55
N ILE A 22 -13.99 15.62 7.88
CA ILE A 22 -14.16 16.99 8.39
C ILE A 22 -14.87 16.99 9.77
N LEU A 23 -15.89 16.16 9.94
CA LEU A 23 -16.59 16.02 11.22
C LEU A 23 -15.67 15.46 12.33
N THR A 24 -14.80 14.50 12.01
CA THR A 24 -13.83 13.97 12.99
C THR A 24 -12.80 15.01 13.40
N ILE A 25 -12.44 15.92 12.50
CA ILE A 25 -11.52 17.02 12.76
C ILE A 25 -12.20 18.12 13.58
N TRP A 26 -13.46 18.39 13.31
CA TRP A 26 -14.23 19.45 13.97
C TRP A 26 -14.60 19.09 15.41
N LYS A 27 -14.77 17.80 15.73
CA LYS A 27 -15.16 17.33 17.08
C LYS A 27 -14.10 16.41 17.71
N PRO A 28 -12.82 16.84 17.81
CA PRO A 28 -11.74 16.01 18.31
C PRO A 28 -11.94 15.61 19.78
N THR A 29 -12.57 16.48 20.60
CA THR A 29 -12.84 16.23 22.02
C THR A 29 -13.80 15.06 22.27
N VAL A 30 -14.79 14.87 21.39
CA VAL A 30 -15.74 13.76 21.47
C VAL A 30 -15.00 12.43 21.28
N ILE A 31 -14.13 12.37 20.24
CA ILE A 31 -13.35 11.16 19.91
C ILE A 31 -12.32 10.89 21.00
N ALA A 32 -11.65 11.93 21.50
CA ALA A 32 -10.71 11.80 22.61
C ALA A 32 -11.40 11.28 23.89
N GLY A 33 -12.62 11.74 24.16
CA GLY A 33 -13.43 11.24 25.26
C GLY A 33 -13.76 9.75 25.09
N TRP A 34 -14.07 9.28 23.90
CA TRP A 34 -14.29 7.85 23.63
C TRP A 34 -12.99 7.05 23.78
N GLN A 35 -11.85 7.58 23.32
CA GLN A 35 -10.55 6.93 23.51
C GLN A 35 -10.23 6.68 24.99
N GLN A 36 -10.61 7.60 25.87
CA GLN A 36 -10.39 7.47 27.31
C GLN A 36 -11.37 6.54 28.01
N LYS A 37 -12.67 6.61 27.64
CA LYS A 37 -13.74 5.87 28.33
C LYS A 37 -13.89 4.42 27.84
N ASN A 38 -13.98 4.21 26.53
CA ASN A 38 -14.20 2.87 25.95
C ASN A 38 -13.75 2.84 24.48
N ASP A 39 -12.44 2.82 24.30
CA ASP A 39 -11.83 2.82 22.97
C ASP A 39 -12.13 1.55 22.14
N THR A 40 -12.30 0.41 22.81
CA THR A 40 -12.65 -0.85 22.16
C THR A 40 -14.05 -0.78 21.56
N LEU A 41 -15.03 -0.26 22.31
CA LEU A 41 -16.39 -0.07 21.80
C LEU A 41 -16.39 0.93 20.62
N ALA A 42 -15.69 2.06 20.76
CA ALA A 42 -15.58 3.07 19.69
C ALA A 42 -14.97 2.49 18.42
N PHE A 43 -13.89 1.70 18.54
CA PHE A 43 -13.28 0.99 17.41
C PHE A 43 -14.26 0.00 16.79
N SER A 44 -14.94 -0.83 17.61
CA SER A 44 -15.91 -1.83 17.11
C SER A 44 -17.09 -1.17 16.38
N LEU A 45 -17.61 -0.06 16.89
CA LEU A 45 -18.66 0.72 16.23
C LEU A 45 -18.14 1.34 14.92
N GLY A 46 -16.92 1.85 14.91
CA GLY A 46 -16.28 2.36 13.68
C GLY A 46 -16.16 1.26 12.61
N PHE A 47 -15.68 0.08 12.97
CA PHE A 47 -15.64 -1.09 12.07
C PHE A 47 -17.03 -1.44 11.54
N LEU A 48 -18.02 -1.55 12.44
CA LEU A 48 -19.39 -1.90 12.07
C LEU A 48 -19.97 -0.88 11.08
N LEU A 49 -19.87 0.42 11.37
CA LEU A 49 -20.50 1.48 10.59
C LEU A 49 -19.74 1.78 9.29
N LEU A 50 -18.41 1.72 9.30
CA LEU A 50 -17.58 2.20 8.18
C LEU A 50 -17.03 1.06 7.30
N ARG A 51 -17.21 -0.20 7.70
CA ARG A 51 -16.75 -1.36 6.93
C ARG A 51 -17.82 -2.43 6.78
N LEU A 52 -18.30 -2.99 7.89
CA LEU A 52 -19.18 -4.15 7.83
C LEU A 52 -20.58 -3.82 7.26
N ILE A 53 -21.23 -2.76 7.74
CA ILE A 53 -22.52 -2.32 7.19
C ILE A 53 -22.41 -1.93 5.71
N PRO A 54 -21.47 -1.09 5.26
CA PRO A 54 -21.29 -0.82 3.84
C PRO A 54 -21.04 -2.08 3.01
N TRP A 55 -20.25 -3.04 3.51
CA TRP A 55 -20.06 -4.32 2.83
C TRP A 55 -21.37 -5.09 2.69
N ILE A 56 -22.17 -5.20 3.77
CA ILE A 56 -23.48 -5.85 3.73
C ILE A 56 -24.41 -5.15 2.73
N VAL A 57 -24.48 -3.83 2.77
CA VAL A 57 -25.35 -3.05 1.87
C VAL A 57 -24.97 -3.27 0.41
N ILE A 58 -23.68 -3.17 0.08
CA ILE A 58 -23.20 -3.25 -1.31
C ILE A 58 -23.32 -4.68 -1.83
N PHE A 59 -22.79 -5.66 -1.10
CA PHE A 59 -22.59 -7.00 -1.61
C PHE A 59 -23.72 -7.97 -1.28
N ILE A 60 -24.50 -7.73 -0.21
CA ILE A 60 -25.60 -8.59 0.16
C ILE A 60 -26.95 -7.97 -0.26
N LEU A 61 -27.23 -6.73 0.19
CA LEU A 61 -28.55 -6.12 -0.07
C LEU A 61 -28.70 -5.68 -1.53
N PHE A 62 -27.71 -4.99 -2.08
CA PHE A 62 -27.72 -4.59 -3.50
C PHE A 62 -27.22 -5.68 -4.45
N ASN A 63 -26.74 -6.79 -3.91
CA ASN A 63 -26.28 -7.95 -4.67
C ASN A 63 -25.23 -7.61 -5.76
N HIS A 64 -24.35 -6.62 -5.49
CA HIS A 64 -23.29 -6.28 -6.43
C HIS A 64 -22.18 -7.34 -6.43
N ASP A 65 -21.64 -7.61 -7.61
CA ASP A 65 -20.44 -8.43 -7.74
C ASP A 65 -19.19 -7.60 -7.47
N PRO A 66 -18.18 -8.17 -6.75
CA PRO A 66 -16.90 -7.53 -6.54
C PRO A 66 -16.20 -7.19 -7.86
N ARG A 67 -15.42 -6.11 -7.84
CA ARG A 67 -14.69 -5.56 -8.99
C ARG A 67 -13.19 -5.47 -8.69
N GLY A 68 -12.45 -4.69 -9.49
CA GLY A 68 -11.01 -4.56 -9.36
C GLY A 68 -10.32 -5.91 -9.57
N ASP A 69 -9.43 -6.28 -8.67
CA ASP A 69 -8.66 -7.52 -8.74
C ASP A 69 -9.39 -8.75 -8.17
N VAL A 70 -10.56 -8.55 -7.53
CA VAL A 70 -11.28 -9.65 -6.87
C VAL A 70 -11.69 -10.78 -7.82
N PRO A 71 -12.11 -10.56 -9.08
CA PRO A 71 -12.34 -11.64 -10.04
C PRO A 71 -11.11 -12.53 -10.26
N PHE A 72 -9.91 -11.91 -10.36
CA PHE A 72 -8.63 -12.63 -10.49
C PHE A 72 -8.25 -13.34 -9.18
N PHE A 73 -8.51 -12.73 -8.04
CA PHE A 73 -8.32 -13.37 -6.73
C PHE A 73 -9.22 -14.58 -6.56
N TYR A 74 -10.48 -14.46 -6.95
CA TYR A 74 -11.46 -15.55 -6.85
C TYR A 74 -11.05 -16.74 -7.75
N TYR A 75 -10.64 -16.48 -8.98
CA TYR A 75 -10.10 -17.51 -9.87
C TYR A 75 -8.92 -18.26 -9.24
N LYS A 76 -7.91 -17.53 -8.72
CA LYS A 76 -6.73 -18.12 -8.05
C LYS A 76 -7.11 -18.89 -6.80
N ALA A 77 -8.00 -18.32 -6.00
CA ALA A 77 -8.47 -18.93 -4.75
C ALA A 77 -9.26 -20.23 -5.00
N GLN A 78 -10.08 -20.28 -6.06
CA GLN A 78 -10.78 -21.48 -6.46
C GLN A 78 -9.80 -22.56 -6.92
N ALA A 79 -8.83 -22.21 -7.76
CA ALA A 79 -7.79 -23.14 -8.21
C ALA A 79 -6.96 -23.68 -7.05
N ALA A 80 -6.53 -22.82 -6.11
CA ALA A 80 -5.80 -23.20 -4.92
C ALA A 80 -6.64 -24.11 -4.00
N LYS A 81 -7.94 -23.78 -3.79
CA LYS A 81 -8.87 -24.61 -3.01
C LYS A 81 -9.07 -26.01 -3.63
N ALA A 82 -9.04 -26.11 -4.94
CA ALA A 82 -9.14 -27.37 -5.67
C ALA A 82 -7.85 -28.21 -5.66
N GLY A 83 -6.78 -27.75 -4.95
CA GLY A 83 -5.49 -28.44 -4.87
C GLY A 83 -4.53 -28.10 -6.03
N GLY A 84 -4.85 -27.10 -6.86
CA GLY A 84 -3.96 -26.62 -7.92
C GLY A 84 -2.69 -26.01 -7.36
N PHE A 85 -1.59 -26.19 -8.08
CA PHE A 85 -0.26 -25.67 -7.70
C PHE A 85 -0.02 -24.31 -8.41
N VAL A 86 0.31 -23.28 -7.61
CA VAL A 86 0.57 -21.93 -8.10
C VAL A 86 1.67 -21.93 -9.17
N TYR A 87 1.54 -21.08 -10.20
CA TYR A 87 2.41 -20.93 -11.36
C TYR A 87 2.47 -22.13 -12.31
N ARG A 88 1.99 -23.32 -11.90
CA ARG A 88 1.85 -24.50 -12.76
C ARG A 88 0.43 -24.63 -13.30
N ASP A 89 -0.55 -24.67 -12.40
CA ASP A 89 -1.95 -24.97 -12.74
C ASP A 89 -2.77 -23.68 -12.89
N PHE A 90 -2.28 -22.57 -12.33
CA PHE A 90 -2.84 -21.22 -12.51
C PHE A 90 -1.76 -20.15 -12.40
N TRP A 91 -1.92 -19.07 -13.14
CA TRP A 91 -0.98 -17.95 -13.12
C TRP A 91 -1.18 -17.06 -11.88
N SER A 92 -0.11 -16.40 -11.40
CA SER A 92 -0.17 -15.43 -10.32
C SER A 92 1.02 -14.47 -10.39
N TYR A 93 0.78 -13.16 -10.21
CA TYR A 93 1.82 -12.17 -9.97
C TYR A 93 2.11 -11.97 -8.47
N HIS A 94 1.36 -12.66 -7.60
CA HIS A 94 1.58 -12.64 -6.16
C HIS A 94 2.55 -13.74 -5.73
N ALA A 95 3.06 -13.59 -4.52
CA ALA A 95 3.90 -14.60 -3.88
C ALA A 95 3.19 -15.97 -3.78
N PRO A 96 3.95 -17.07 -3.65
CA PRO A 96 3.40 -18.42 -3.83
C PRO A 96 2.30 -18.81 -2.85
N LEU A 97 2.32 -18.29 -1.62
CA LEU A 97 1.31 -18.64 -0.61
C LEU A 97 0.06 -17.75 -0.66
N PHE A 98 0.10 -16.64 -1.39
CA PHE A 98 -1.02 -15.69 -1.45
C PHE A 98 -2.34 -16.35 -1.85
N ALA A 99 -2.35 -17.11 -2.95
CA ALA A 99 -3.56 -17.75 -3.46
C ALA A 99 -4.21 -18.71 -2.46
N TYR A 100 -3.39 -19.44 -1.70
CA TYR A 100 -3.86 -20.36 -0.67
C TYR A 100 -4.44 -19.62 0.54
N ILE A 101 -3.84 -18.49 0.94
CA ILE A 101 -4.37 -17.64 2.03
C ILE A 101 -5.72 -17.08 1.66
N ILE A 102 -5.87 -16.51 0.45
CA ILE A 102 -7.16 -15.95 0.00
C ILE A 102 -8.20 -17.03 -0.35
N SER A 103 -7.82 -18.30 -0.41
CA SER A 103 -8.76 -19.42 -0.56
C SER A 103 -9.47 -19.79 0.75
N LEU A 104 -8.91 -19.41 1.91
CA LEU A 104 -9.47 -19.76 3.21
C LEU A 104 -10.96 -19.34 3.40
N PRO A 105 -11.37 -18.11 3.07
CA PRO A 105 -12.78 -17.73 3.16
C PRO A 105 -13.71 -18.54 2.27
N LEU A 106 -13.22 -19.12 1.16
CA LEU A 106 -14.04 -19.95 0.27
C LEU A 106 -14.42 -21.31 0.88
N TRP A 107 -13.77 -21.74 1.95
CA TRP A 107 -14.16 -22.93 2.70
C TRP A 107 -15.43 -22.70 3.54
N ILE A 108 -15.68 -21.43 3.95
CA ILE A 108 -16.86 -21.03 4.71
C ILE A 108 -17.97 -20.62 3.76
N TRP A 109 -17.66 -19.78 2.78
CA TRP A 109 -18.63 -19.27 1.83
C TRP A 109 -17.99 -19.18 0.42
N HIS A 110 -18.39 -20.10 -0.46
CA HIS A 110 -17.86 -20.23 -1.81
C HIS A 110 -18.40 -19.13 -2.74
N ASN A 111 -17.99 -17.89 -2.49
CA ASN A 111 -18.39 -16.71 -3.23
C ASN A 111 -17.26 -15.67 -3.23
N SER A 112 -17.08 -14.91 -4.35
CA SER A 112 -16.06 -13.85 -4.46
C SER A 112 -16.20 -12.75 -3.38
N ARG A 113 -17.42 -12.51 -2.88
CA ARG A 113 -17.72 -11.55 -1.80
C ARG A 113 -17.06 -11.91 -0.48
N SER A 114 -16.82 -13.20 -0.24
CA SER A 114 -16.12 -13.67 0.95
C SER A 114 -14.64 -13.23 0.95
N ILE A 115 -14.02 -13.09 -0.23
CA ILE A 115 -12.66 -12.57 -0.37
C ILE A 115 -12.62 -11.10 0.02
N VAL A 116 -13.57 -10.28 -0.45
CA VAL A 116 -13.66 -8.86 -0.04
C VAL A 116 -13.83 -8.75 1.47
N LEU A 117 -14.73 -9.55 2.06
CA LEU A 117 -14.90 -9.56 3.53
C LEU A 117 -13.60 -9.92 4.25
N PHE A 118 -12.87 -10.91 3.73
CA PHE A 118 -11.57 -11.30 4.29
C PHE A 118 -10.56 -10.14 4.22
N MET A 119 -10.48 -9.40 3.10
CA MET A 119 -9.60 -8.22 2.97
C MET A 119 -9.98 -7.13 3.99
N VAL A 120 -11.28 -6.87 4.16
CA VAL A 120 -11.80 -5.91 5.15
C VAL A 120 -11.47 -6.34 6.59
N LEU A 121 -11.57 -7.63 6.90
CA LEU A 121 -11.20 -8.16 8.22
C LEU A 121 -9.70 -8.05 8.48
N MET A 122 -8.86 -8.35 7.47
CA MET A 122 -7.42 -8.21 7.56
C MET A 122 -7.00 -6.73 7.72
N GLU A 123 -7.60 -5.81 6.95
CA GLU A 123 -7.42 -4.36 7.14
C GLU A 123 -7.74 -3.96 8.58
N THR A 124 -8.89 -4.40 9.08
CA THR A 124 -9.38 -4.05 10.43
C THR A 124 -8.44 -4.58 11.51
N LEU A 125 -7.94 -5.80 11.37
CA LEU A 125 -6.96 -6.38 12.27
C LEU A 125 -5.65 -5.56 12.28
N ILE A 126 -5.14 -5.23 11.09
CA ILE A 126 -3.91 -4.44 10.95
C ILE A 126 -4.10 -3.03 11.54
N LEU A 127 -5.25 -2.40 11.27
CA LEU A 127 -5.58 -1.10 11.84
C LEU A 127 -5.72 -1.16 13.37
N TRP A 128 -6.35 -2.21 13.91
CA TRP A 128 -6.43 -2.44 15.36
C TRP A 128 -5.05 -2.57 16.00
N LEU A 129 -4.17 -3.37 15.39
CA LEU A 129 -2.79 -3.52 15.85
C LEU A 129 -2.01 -2.21 15.75
N THR A 130 -2.23 -1.41 14.69
CA THR A 130 -1.65 -0.08 14.52
C THR A 130 -2.14 0.86 15.62
N TYR A 131 -3.46 0.95 15.80
CA TYR A 131 -4.08 1.74 16.86
C TYR A 131 -3.50 1.37 18.24
N ARG A 132 -3.50 0.09 18.60
CA ARG A 132 -2.97 -0.40 19.90
C ARG A 132 -1.49 -0.07 20.11
N THR A 133 -0.72 0.02 19.04
CA THR A 133 0.71 0.34 19.09
C THR A 133 0.91 1.84 19.32
N TYR A 134 0.18 2.69 18.58
CA TYR A 134 0.31 4.14 18.68
C TYR A 134 -0.46 4.78 19.86
N LYS A 135 -1.52 4.14 20.34
CA LYS A 135 -2.36 4.65 21.44
C LYS A 135 -1.55 5.04 22.68
N LYS A 136 -0.43 4.35 22.93
CA LYS A 136 0.44 4.64 24.09
C LYS A 136 1.25 5.93 23.92
N GLU A 137 1.47 6.37 22.68
CA GLU A 137 2.32 7.49 22.31
C GLU A 137 1.54 8.69 21.78
N LYS A 138 0.29 8.47 21.33
CA LYS A 138 -0.55 9.50 20.69
C LYS A 138 -1.94 9.55 21.31
N SER A 139 -2.28 10.69 21.88
CA SER A 139 -3.61 10.97 22.46
C SER A 139 -4.73 11.03 21.41
N ASN A 140 -4.39 11.20 20.12
CA ASN A 140 -5.32 11.27 19.01
C ASN A 140 -5.31 10.02 18.11
N ALA A 141 -4.82 8.88 18.63
CA ALA A 141 -4.72 7.64 17.84
C ALA A 141 -6.09 7.11 17.36
N LEU A 142 -7.15 7.25 18.16
CA LEU A 142 -8.49 6.86 17.75
C LEU A 142 -9.03 7.78 16.63
N GLN A 143 -8.73 9.07 16.69
CA GLN A 143 -9.06 10.01 15.61
C GLN A 143 -8.34 9.63 14.30
N ALA A 144 -7.05 9.28 14.36
CA ALA A 144 -6.31 8.77 13.21
C ALA A 144 -6.96 7.52 12.61
N THR A 145 -7.48 6.61 13.46
CA THR A 145 -8.22 5.42 13.03
C THR A 145 -9.47 5.78 12.23
N PHE A 146 -10.29 6.70 12.74
CA PHE A 146 -11.50 7.14 12.02
C PHE A 146 -11.16 7.86 10.72
N ILE A 147 -10.15 8.74 10.71
CA ILE A 147 -9.68 9.42 9.50
C ILE A 147 -9.24 8.39 8.46
N TYR A 148 -8.45 7.39 8.83
CA TYR A 148 -8.03 6.33 7.91
C TYR A 148 -9.24 5.60 7.29
N TRP A 149 -10.23 5.20 8.08
CA TRP A 149 -11.43 4.56 7.55
C TRP A 149 -12.26 5.47 6.63
N LEU A 150 -12.23 6.77 6.86
CA LEU A 150 -13.03 7.77 6.14
C LEU A 150 -12.33 8.37 4.94
N ILE A 151 -11.01 8.18 4.75
CA ILE A 151 -10.38 8.66 3.51
C ILE A 151 -10.87 7.84 2.31
N PRO A 152 -11.23 8.48 1.18
CA PRO A 152 -11.75 7.82 0.00
C PRO A 152 -10.91 6.64 -0.49
N ALA A 153 -9.57 6.76 -0.50
CA ALA A 153 -8.68 5.72 -0.98
C ALA A 153 -8.83 4.39 -0.22
N SER A 154 -8.85 4.41 1.14
CA SER A 154 -8.99 3.17 1.92
C SER A 154 -10.34 2.50 1.68
N PHE A 155 -11.41 3.29 1.62
CA PHE A 155 -12.76 2.77 1.38
C PHE A 155 -12.88 2.15 -0.02
N MET A 156 -12.43 2.87 -1.06
CA MET A 156 -12.57 2.42 -2.45
C MET A 156 -11.71 1.20 -2.76
N TYR A 157 -10.44 1.24 -2.37
CA TYR A 157 -9.53 0.17 -2.75
C TYR A 157 -9.72 -1.10 -1.92
N ILE A 158 -10.02 -1.00 -0.62
CA ILE A 158 -10.15 -2.20 0.22
C ILE A 158 -11.58 -2.73 0.22
N LEU A 159 -12.58 -1.87 0.49
CA LEU A 159 -13.96 -2.34 0.60
C LEU A 159 -14.61 -2.62 -0.76
N ILE A 160 -14.32 -1.80 -1.80
CA ILE A 160 -14.94 -1.97 -3.12
C ILE A 160 -14.11 -2.87 -4.03
N ASP A 161 -12.80 -2.62 -4.09
CA ASP A 161 -11.91 -3.28 -5.04
C ASP A 161 -11.12 -4.45 -4.41
N GLY A 162 -11.24 -4.70 -3.07
CA GLY A 162 -10.69 -5.87 -2.37
C GLY A 162 -9.16 -5.95 -2.36
N GLN A 163 -8.46 -4.81 -2.35
CA GLN A 163 -7.00 -4.75 -2.41
C GLN A 163 -6.35 -5.23 -1.11
N GLU A 164 -5.22 -5.95 -1.22
CA GLU A 164 -4.51 -6.59 -0.13
C GLU A 164 -3.27 -5.83 0.36
N GLU A 165 -2.85 -4.76 -0.32
CA GLU A 165 -1.57 -4.09 -0.08
C GLU A 165 -1.40 -3.58 1.36
N VAL A 166 -2.49 -3.37 2.12
CA VAL A 166 -2.40 -3.02 3.55
C VAL A 166 -1.63 -4.06 4.38
N TRP A 167 -1.53 -5.31 3.88
CA TRP A 167 -0.75 -6.38 4.53
C TRP A 167 0.75 -6.02 4.61
N PHE A 168 1.25 -5.22 3.68
CA PHE A 168 2.65 -4.73 3.71
C PHE A 168 2.91 -3.94 4.99
N TRP A 169 2.02 -2.99 5.33
CA TRP A 169 2.12 -2.29 6.59
C TRP A 169 1.95 -3.23 7.79
N GLY A 170 1.03 -4.18 7.72
CA GLY A 170 0.83 -5.17 8.77
C GLY A 170 2.11 -5.92 9.13
N LEU A 171 2.85 -6.37 8.11
CA LEU A 171 4.14 -7.06 8.29
C LEU A 171 5.24 -6.12 8.80
N ALA A 172 5.32 -4.89 8.27
CA ALA A 172 6.24 -3.88 8.78
C ALA A 172 5.93 -3.48 10.24
N LEU A 173 4.65 -3.41 10.60
CA LEU A 173 4.20 -3.18 11.98
C LEU A 173 4.64 -4.32 12.91
N LEU A 174 4.54 -5.58 12.48
CA LEU A 174 5.03 -6.72 13.24
C LEU A 174 6.56 -6.64 13.44
N MET A 175 7.31 -6.30 12.39
CA MET A 175 8.75 -6.04 12.48
C MET A 175 9.04 -4.92 13.50
N TRP A 176 8.35 -3.81 13.40
CA TRP A 176 8.52 -2.68 14.31
C TRP A 176 8.24 -3.03 15.77
N ARG A 177 7.13 -3.73 16.03
CA ARG A 177 6.80 -4.22 17.38
C ARG A 177 7.85 -5.20 17.92
N HIS A 178 8.37 -6.06 17.04
CA HIS A 178 9.44 -7.00 17.41
C HIS A 178 10.72 -6.25 17.80
N VAL A 179 11.16 -5.25 17.02
CA VAL A 179 12.31 -4.40 17.32
C VAL A 179 12.13 -3.63 18.64
N LYS A 180 10.92 -3.07 18.88
CA LYS A 180 10.62 -2.40 20.16
C LYS A 180 10.70 -3.34 21.36
N LYS A 181 10.27 -4.60 21.21
CA LYS A 181 10.28 -5.59 22.30
C LYS A 181 11.67 -6.16 22.53
N ASN A 182 12.49 -6.27 21.50
CA ASN A 182 13.81 -6.90 21.54
C ASN A 182 14.90 -5.95 21.02
N PRO A 183 15.25 -4.88 21.71
CA PRO A 183 16.12 -3.81 21.18
C PRO A 183 17.58 -4.24 20.95
N VAL A 184 18.00 -5.39 21.45
CA VAL A 184 19.40 -5.89 21.39
C VAL A 184 19.55 -6.98 20.32
N ASP A 185 18.58 -7.88 20.15
CA ASP A 185 18.68 -9.06 19.29
C ASP A 185 17.37 -9.27 18.52
N TYR A 186 17.14 -8.47 17.51
CA TYR A 186 15.91 -8.47 16.70
C TYR A 186 16.08 -9.04 15.30
N GLU A 187 17.31 -9.32 14.86
CA GLU A 187 17.60 -9.66 13.46
C GLU A 187 16.97 -11.00 13.04
N VAL A 188 16.92 -11.98 13.95
CA VAL A 188 16.29 -13.28 13.67
C VAL A 188 14.80 -13.09 13.36
N GLY A 189 14.09 -12.39 14.26
CA GLY A 189 12.66 -12.12 14.05
C GLY A 189 12.37 -11.28 12.81
N LEU A 190 13.22 -10.28 12.51
CA LEU A 190 13.11 -9.52 11.26
C LEU A 190 13.31 -10.43 10.05
N GLY A 191 14.31 -11.31 10.05
CA GLY A 191 14.56 -12.24 8.97
C GLY A 191 13.38 -13.20 8.73
N VAL A 192 12.79 -13.74 9.80
CA VAL A 192 11.58 -14.60 9.72
C VAL A 192 10.39 -13.83 9.13
N ILE A 193 10.07 -12.65 9.69
CA ILE A 193 8.90 -11.87 9.23
C ILE A 193 9.11 -11.43 7.78
N PHE A 194 10.33 -11.05 7.39
CA PHE A 194 10.63 -10.65 6.02
C PHE A 194 10.50 -11.82 5.03
N ALA A 195 11.01 -13.01 5.38
CA ALA A 195 10.85 -14.20 4.56
C ALA A 195 9.37 -14.58 4.38
N ILE A 196 8.57 -14.51 5.46
CA ILE A 196 7.11 -14.71 5.41
C ILE A 196 6.47 -13.68 4.49
N ALA A 197 6.86 -12.41 4.56
CA ALA A 197 6.33 -11.36 3.71
C ALA A 197 6.55 -11.65 2.21
N LEU A 198 7.76 -12.08 1.83
CA LEU A 198 8.08 -12.46 0.46
C LEU A 198 7.34 -13.71 -0.02
N LEU A 199 6.94 -14.60 0.88
CA LEU A 199 6.17 -15.81 0.53
C LEU A 199 4.66 -15.58 0.48
N THR A 200 4.13 -14.53 1.14
CA THR A 200 2.69 -14.35 1.36
C THR A 200 2.08 -13.15 0.65
N THR A 201 2.88 -12.17 0.20
CA THR A 201 2.35 -10.91 -0.39
C THR A 201 2.72 -10.76 -1.86
N LYS A 202 3.56 -9.79 -2.19
CA LYS A 202 4.07 -9.52 -3.54
C LYS A 202 5.60 -9.39 -3.52
N ALA A 203 6.24 -9.70 -4.64
CA ALA A 203 7.69 -9.53 -4.80
C ALA A 203 8.15 -8.08 -4.53
N THR A 204 7.27 -7.10 -4.74
CA THR A 204 7.55 -5.68 -4.48
C THR A 204 7.90 -5.38 -3.01
N PHE A 205 7.58 -6.27 -2.06
CA PHE A 205 8.05 -6.11 -0.68
C PHE A 205 9.59 -6.13 -0.56
N VAL A 206 10.29 -6.68 -1.56
CA VAL A 206 11.77 -6.68 -1.64
C VAL A 206 12.36 -5.28 -1.66
N PHE A 207 11.63 -4.25 -2.11
CA PHE A 207 12.11 -2.86 -2.06
C PHE A 207 12.51 -2.42 -0.65
N PHE A 208 11.88 -3.00 0.36
CA PHE A 208 12.18 -2.67 1.76
C PHE A 208 13.44 -3.39 2.30
N LEU A 209 13.97 -4.40 1.61
CA LEU A 209 15.13 -5.17 2.08
C LEU A 209 16.42 -4.36 2.17
N PRO A 210 16.90 -3.67 1.10
CA PRO A 210 18.17 -2.95 1.16
C PRO A 210 18.21 -1.87 2.27
N PRO A 211 17.22 -0.97 2.40
CA PRO A 211 17.22 0.02 3.46
C PRO A 211 17.14 -0.63 4.87
N LEU A 212 16.43 -1.74 5.01
CA LEU A 212 16.36 -2.45 6.28
C LEU A 212 17.73 -3.06 6.63
N LEU A 213 18.42 -3.71 5.68
CA LEU A 213 19.77 -4.26 5.89
C LEU A 213 20.79 -3.18 6.25
N VAL A 214 20.68 -2.00 5.65
CA VAL A 214 21.52 -0.85 6.03
C VAL A 214 21.25 -0.41 7.48
N SER A 215 20.02 -0.54 7.97
CA SER A 215 19.60 -0.05 9.29
C SER A 215 19.86 -1.03 10.44
N VAL A 216 19.90 -2.34 10.16
CA VAL A 216 20.10 -3.37 11.20
C VAL A 216 21.56 -3.47 11.65
N ARG A 217 21.81 -3.95 12.87
CA ARG A 217 23.15 -4.07 13.43
C ARG A 217 23.92 -5.27 12.87
N LYS A 218 23.23 -6.40 12.66
CA LYS A 218 23.81 -7.68 12.20
C LYS A 218 23.11 -8.15 10.92
N PRO A 219 23.34 -7.46 9.76
CA PRO A 219 22.62 -7.75 8.51
C PRO A 219 22.84 -9.18 8.01
N ILE A 220 24.06 -9.74 8.19
CA ILE A 220 24.38 -11.12 7.82
C ILE A 220 23.49 -12.10 8.60
N LYS A 221 23.28 -11.88 9.91
CA LYS A 221 22.41 -12.75 10.73
C LYS A 221 20.97 -12.74 10.19
N MET A 222 20.45 -11.57 9.84
CA MET A 222 19.13 -11.46 9.23
C MET A 222 19.05 -12.18 7.89
N LEU A 223 20.05 -11.99 7.00
CA LEU A 223 20.10 -12.66 5.69
C LEU A 223 20.20 -14.17 5.80
N LEU A 224 21.00 -14.70 6.74
CA LEU A 224 21.10 -16.14 6.98
C LEU A 224 19.76 -16.76 7.40
N VAL A 225 19.00 -16.07 8.25
CA VAL A 225 17.66 -16.53 8.64
C VAL A 225 16.69 -16.47 7.45
N MET A 226 16.73 -15.40 6.67
CA MET A 226 15.92 -15.31 5.44
C MET A 226 16.28 -16.41 4.45
N ALA A 227 17.58 -16.71 4.26
CA ALA A 227 18.06 -17.77 3.39
C ALA A 227 17.63 -19.15 3.91
N ALA A 228 17.70 -19.40 5.22
CA ALA A 228 17.26 -20.66 5.83
C ALA A 228 15.79 -20.98 5.59
N ILE A 229 14.93 -19.97 5.40
CA ILE A 229 13.51 -20.14 5.07
C ILE A 229 13.29 -20.06 3.55
N GLY A 230 13.89 -19.06 2.90
CA GLY A 230 13.64 -18.74 1.49
C GLY A 230 14.27 -19.76 0.53
N LEU A 231 15.51 -20.22 0.79
CA LEU A 231 16.16 -21.15 -0.12
C LEU A 231 15.45 -22.52 -0.20
N PRO A 232 15.01 -23.15 0.90
CA PRO A 232 14.19 -24.35 0.81
C PRO A 232 12.87 -24.13 0.06
N ALA A 233 12.20 -23.00 0.29
CA ALA A 233 10.97 -22.66 -0.41
C ALA A 233 11.21 -22.47 -1.93
N LEU A 234 12.27 -21.77 -2.33
CA LEU A 234 12.65 -21.60 -3.72
C LEU A 234 13.10 -22.92 -4.36
N ALA A 235 13.88 -23.74 -3.66
CA ALA A 235 14.30 -25.06 -4.14
C ALA A 235 13.08 -25.97 -4.38
N PHE A 236 12.11 -25.96 -3.46
CA PHE A 236 10.85 -26.69 -3.61
C PHE A 236 10.05 -26.19 -4.81
N LEU A 237 9.91 -24.87 -4.99
CA LEU A 237 9.22 -24.29 -6.14
C LEU A 237 9.92 -24.66 -7.43
N TYR A 238 11.24 -24.50 -7.51
CA TYR A 238 12.03 -24.86 -8.70
C TYR A 238 11.90 -26.34 -9.06
N TRP A 239 11.94 -27.22 -8.06
CA TRP A 239 11.72 -28.66 -8.26
C TRP A 239 10.34 -28.97 -8.84
N GLN A 240 9.29 -28.26 -8.39
CA GLN A 240 7.91 -28.52 -8.83
C GLN A 240 7.57 -27.91 -10.19
N ILE A 241 8.13 -26.75 -10.54
CA ILE A 241 7.66 -25.93 -11.65
C ILE A 241 8.76 -25.33 -12.55
N GLY A 242 10.05 -25.60 -12.25
CA GLY A 242 11.17 -25.00 -12.96
C GLY A 242 11.13 -23.47 -12.88
N ASP A 243 11.51 -22.80 -13.95
CA ASP A 243 11.63 -21.32 -14.01
C ASP A 243 10.29 -20.57 -13.90
N ARG A 244 9.15 -21.27 -13.90
CA ARG A 244 7.83 -20.62 -13.77
C ARG A 244 7.65 -19.86 -12.46
N PHE A 245 8.43 -20.15 -11.42
CA PHE A 245 8.39 -19.39 -10.18
C PHE A 245 8.80 -17.92 -10.35
N LEU A 246 9.43 -17.55 -11.49
CA LEU A 246 9.76 -16.16 -11.86
C LEU A 246 8.56 -15.39 -12.46
N MET A 247 7.40 -16.02 -12.63
CA MET A 247 6.20 -15.39 -13.20
C MET A 247 5.83 -14.02 -12.56
N PRO A 248 5.98 -13.79 -11.24
CA PRO A 248 5.71 -12.47 -10.65
C PRO A 248 6.56 -11.32 -11.23
N ILE A 249 7.74 -11.62 -11.78
CA ILE A 249 8.65 -10.60 -12.37
C ILE A 249 8.08 -10.06 -13.69
N GLN A 250 7.28 -10.85 -14.41
CA GLN A 250 6.66 -10.45 -15.69
C GLN A 250 5.71 -9.26 -15.56
N HIS A 251 5.21 -8.98 -14.34
CA HIS A 251 4.39 -7.78 -14.10
C HIS A 251 5.16 -6.47 -14.32
N THR A 252 6.49 -6.48 -14.30
CA THR A 252 7.33 -5.30 -14.55
C THR A 252 7.29 -4.77 -15.98
N GLU A 253 6.68 -5.51 -16.90
CA GLU A 253 6.52 -5.12 -18.31
C GLU A 253 5.39 -4.10 -18.52
N GLN A 254 4.50 -3.92 -17.54
CA GLN A 254 3.35 -3.03 -17.66
C GLN A 254 3.71 -1.61 -17.17
N LEU A 255 3.47 -0.61 -18.02
CA LEU A 255 3.55 0.79 -17.64
C LEU A 255 2.23 1.24 -17.02
N MET A 256 2.31 1.90 -15.87
CA MET A 256 1.17 2.38 -15.09
C MET A 256 1.32 3.88 -14.81
N THR A 257 0.26 4.48 -14.27
CA THR A 257 0.22 5.87 -13.82
C THR A 257 -0.43 5.94 -12.44
N PRO A 258 -0.13 6.99 -11.63
CA PRO A 258 0.81 8.09 -11.83
C PRO A 258 2.21 7.78 -11.25
N ASN A 259 3.26 8.18 -11.93
CA ASN A 259 4.65 8.10 -11.46
C ASN A 259 5.51 9.15 -12.19
N LEU A 260 6.79 9.27 -11.81
CA LEU A 260 7.69 10.24 -12.43
C LEU A 260 7.90 9.97 -13.91
N PHE A 261 8.00 8.69 -14.30
CA PHE A 261 8.16 8.32 -15.70
C PHE A 261 6.94 8.78 -16.53
N SER A 262 5.71 8.52 -16.07
CA SER A 262 4.49 8.86 -16.82
C SER A 262 4.35 10.37 -17.05
N ILE A 263 4.75 11.22 -16.08
CA ILE A 263 4.69 12.68 -16.24
C ILE A 263 5.86 13.27 -17.04
N THR A 264 7.01 12.60 -17.08
CA THR A 264 8.19 13.04 -17.83
C THR A 264 8.33 12.39 -19.19
N ARG A 265 7.45 11.46 -19.54
CA ARG A 265 7.51 10.71 -20.78
C ARG A 265 7.61 11.58 -22.04
N PRO A 266 6.87 12.71 -22.21
CA PRO A 266 7.02 13.57 -23.37
C PRO A 266 8.43 14.11 -23.57
N PHE A 267 9.19 14.30 -22.48
CA PHE A 267 10.59 14.71 -22.54
C PHE A 267 11.54 13.55 -22.88
N ILE A 268 11.28 12.38 -22.31
CA ILE A 268 12.08 11.17 -22.54
C ILE A 268 11.97 10.73 -23.99
N GLU A 269 10.77 10.77 -24.57
CA GLU A 269 10.48 10.38 -25.96
C GLU A 269 11.17 11.26 -27.00
N LEU A 270 11.65 12.47 -26.61
CA LEU A 270 12.52 13.30 -27.50
C LEU A 270 13.89 12.65 -27.75
N PHE A 271 14.35 11.77 -26.87
CA PHE A 271 15.68 11.15 -26.90
C PHE A 271 15.62 9.64 -27.11
N VAL A 272 14.65 8.98 -26.49
CA VAL A 272 14.51 7.51 -26.50
C VAL A 272 13.06 7.15 -26.58
N HIS A 273 12.67 6.41 -27.61
CA HIS A 273 11.34 5.86 -27.72
C HIS A 273 11.17 4.68 -26.76
N ILE A 274 10.17 4.74 -25.87
CA ILE A 274 9.87 3.71 -24.87
C ILE A 274 8.67 2.88 -25.37
N ASP A 275 8.96 1.65 -25.78
CA ASP A 275 7.98 0.64 -26.16
C ASP A 275 7.89 -0.48 -25.09
N GLN A 276 7.10 -1.49 -25.37
CA GLN A 276 6.94 -2.63 -24.47
C GLN A 276 8.25 -3.42 -24.26
N LYS A 277 9.19 -3.39 -25.25
CA LYS A 277 10.44 -4.16 -25.15
C LYS A 277 11.43 -3.55 -24.16
N ASN A 278 11.43 -2.22 -24.05
CA ASN A 278 12.35 -1.51 -23.17
C ASN A 278 11.68 -0.98 -21.88
N SER A 279 10.36 -1.16 -21.72
CA SER A 279 9.63 -0.77 -20.52
C SER A 279 10.17 -1.46 -19.24
N THR A 280 10.58 -2.71 -19.36
CA THR A 280 11.22 -3.47 -18.27
C THR A 280 12.50 -2.78 -17.77
N ALA A 281 13.32 -2.21 -18.69
CA ALA A 281 14.53 -1.47 -18.30
C ALA A 281 14.19 -0.22 -17.49
N VAL A 282 13.12 0.52 -17.86
CA VAL A 282 12.64 1.69 -17.09
C VAL A 282 12.27 1.28 -15.67
N ASN A 283 11.58 0.14 -15.51
CA ASN A 283 11.22 -0.39 -14.21
C ASN A 283 12.44 -0.80 -13.36
N TRP A 284 13.46 -1.43 -13.98
CA TRP A 284 14.71 -1.76 -13.29
C TRP A 284 15.47 -0.49 -12.84
N ILE A 285 15.50 0.56 -13.66
CA ILE A 285 16.07 1.86 -13.28
C ILE A 285 15.32 2.43 -12.09
N GLY A 286 13.98 2.43 -12.12
CA GLY A 286 13.15 2.89 -11.02
C GLY A 286 13.37 2.10 -9.71
N LEU A 287 13.53 0.78 -9.81
CA LEU A 287 13.89 -0.11 -8.70
C LEU A 287 15.23 0.32 -8.09
N ILE A 288 16.26 0.45 -8.90
CA ILE A 288 17.62 0.81 -8.46
C ILE A 288 17.61 2.18 -7.78
N ILE A 289 16.99 3.18 -8.40
CA ILE A 289 16.89 4.54 -7.84
C ILE A 289 16.18 4.48 -6.47
N THR A 290 15.06 3.78 -6.37
CA THR A 290 14.31 3.63 -5.11
C THR A 290 15.19 3.01 -4.04
N MET A 291 15.83 1.87 -4.35
CA MET A 291 16.67 1.15 -3.37
C MET A 291 17.87 1.98 -2.92
N LEU A 292 18.54 2.66 -3.84
CA LEU A 292 19.71 3.51 -3.52
C LEU A 292 19.30 4.71 -2.66
N LEU A 293 18.26 5.43 -3.06
CA LEU A 293 17.79 6.61 -2.34
C LEU A 293 17.35 6.28 -0.91
N VAL A 294 16.55 5.23 -0.73
CA VAL A 294 16.05 4.86 0.59
C VAL A 294 17.16 4.22 1.45
N SER A 295 18.08 3.48 0.84
CA SER A 295 19.27 2.98 1.54
C SER A 295 20.19 4.11 2.00
N TYR A 296 20.34 5.18 1.19
CA TYR A 296 21.04 6.38 1.62
C TYR A 296 20.34 7.07 2.82
N LEU A 297 19.02 7.21 2.79
CA LEU A 297 18.25 7.72 3.93
C LEU A 297 18.42 6.85 5.18
N ALA A 298 18.39 5.52 5.00
CA ALA A 298 18.64 4.56 6.08
C ALA A 298 20.04 4.72 6.67
N TYR A 299 21.06 4.88 5.84
CA TYR A 299 22.43 5.14 6.28
C TYR A 299 22.55 6.43 7.08
N ARG A 300 21.97 7.54 6.57
CA ARG A 300 21.94 8.83 7.29
C ARG A 300 21.15 8.75 8.60
N GLY A 301 20.14 7.88 8.66
CA GLY A 301 19.29 7.67 9.83
C GLY A 301 19.87 6.74 10.90
N ARG A 302 21.05 6.15 10.69
CA ARG A 302 21.71 5.24 11.67
C ARG A 302 22.02 5.85 13.03
N VAL A 303 22.03 7.18 13.11
CA VAL A 303 22.17 7.90 14.39
C VAL A 303 20.97 7.67 15.32
N ASN A 304 19.85 7.21 14.78
CA ASN A 304 18.63 6.91 15.50
C ASN A 304 18.44 5.39 15.65
N PRO A 305 17.88 4.91 16.77
CA PRO A 305 17.51 3.50 16.90
C PRO A 305 16.50 3.07 15.83
N LEU A 306 16.62 1.85 15.33
CA LEU A 306 15.69 1.30 14.33
C LEU A 306 14.23 1.30 14.81
N SER A 307 14.00 1.16 16.12
CA SER A 307 12.66 1.27 16.73
C SER A 307 11.96 2.62 16.49
N HIS A 308 12.71 3.67 16.16
CA HIS A 308 12.17 5.00 15.87
C HIS A 308 12.10 5.31 14.38
N THR A 309 12.93 4.67 13.57
CA THR A 309 13.04 4.99 12.14
C THR A 309 12.28 4.03 11.24
N LEU A 310 12.03 2.79 11.68
CA LEU A 310 11.44 1.74 10.85
C LEU A 310 10.10 2.13 10.21
N PRO A 311 9.11 2.73 10.91
CA PRO A 311 7.86 3.14 10.26
C PRO A 311 8.08 4.18 9.15
N SER A 312 8.91 5.19 9.41
CA SER A 312 9.22 6.24 8.43
C SER A 312 10.07 5.69 7.27
N LEU A 313 10.96 4.73 7.54
CA LEU A 313 11.75 4.05 6.51
C LEU A 313 10.85 3.21 5.58
N PHE A 314 9.88 2.49 6.13
CA PHE A 314 8.88 1.77 5.36
C PHE A 314 8.07 2.72 4.47
N ILE A 315 7.55 3.83 5.03
CA ILE A 315 6.81 4.85 4.28
C ILE A 315 7.67 5.42 3.14
N ALA A 316 8.92 5.82 3.44
CA ALA A 316 9.84 6.36 2.42
C ALA A 316 10.08 5.36 1.29
N THR A 317 10.23 4.07 1.60
CA THR A 317 10.43 3.01 0.61
C THR A 317 9.28 2.95 -0.39
N PHE A 318 8.05 2.80 0.11
CA PHE A 318 6.91 2.60 -0.78
C PHE A 318 6.44 3.90 -1.44
N ALA A 319 6.63 5.06 -0.81
CA ALA A 319 6.41 6.33 -1.47
C ALA A 319 7.44 6.62 -2.58
N CYS A 320 8.73 6.28 -2.38
CA CYS A 320 9.74 6.33 -3.45
C CYS A 320 9.41 5.34 -4.58
N MET A 321 8.95 4.14 -4.25
CA MET A 321 8.48 3.17 -5.25
C MET A 321 7.36 3.78 -6.11
N MET A 322 6.37 4.44 -5.52
CA MET A 322 5.30 5.13 -6.27
C MET A 322 5.81 6.26 -7.16
N ILE A 323 6.91 6.90 -6.80
CA ILE A 323 7.50 7.97 -7.62
C ILE A 323 8.29 7.40 -8.79
N PHE A 324 9.15 6.41 -8.56
CA PHE A 324 10.18 5.98 -9.52
C PHE A 324 9.84 4.71 -10.28
N GLN A 325 8.91 3.87 -9.78
CA GLN A 325 8.56 2.63 -10.45
C GLN A 325 7.48 2.86 -11.49
N ALA A 326 7.82 2.67 -12.77
CA ALA A 326 6.89 2.91 -13.88
C ALA A 326 5.71 1.91 -13.93
N SER A 327 5.80 0.76 -13.25
CA SER A 327 4.73 -0.23 -13.13
C SER A 327 3.89 -0.11 -11.85
N ALA A 328 4.09 0.94 -11.03
CA ALA A 328 3.32 1.12 -9.80
C ALA A 328 1.95 1.78 -10.07
N PRO A 329 0.82 1.08 -9.88
CA PRO A 329 -0.50 1.68 -9.97
C PRO A 329 -0.82 2.53 -8.74
N GLY A 330 -1.71 3.52 -8.88
CA GLY A 330 -2.13 4.40 -7.78
C GLY A 330 -2.67 3.65 -6.55
N ALA A 331 -3.25 2.46 -6.74
CA ALA A 331 -3.75 1.59 -5.67
C ALA A 331 -2.66 1.18 -4.65
N TYR A 332 -1.39 1.14 -5.02
CA TYR A 332 -0.29 0.81 -4.10
C TYR A 332 -0.11 1.83 -2.97
N LEU A 333 -0.77 2.99 -3.03
CA LEU A 333 -0.90 3.87 -1.87
C LEU A 333 -1.39 3.11 -0.61
N ILE A 334 -2.27 2.11 -0.78
CA ILE A 334 -2.84 1.33 0.32
C ILE A 334 -1.76 0.57 1.11
N ALA A 335 -0.63 0.24 0.49
CA ALA A 335 0.49 -0.42 1.17
C ALA A 335 1.01 0.38 2.38
N TYR A 336 0.93 1.71 2.32
CA TYR A 336 1.56 2.56 3.33
C TYR A 336 0.72 3.73 3.84
N VAL A 337 -0.44 4.04 3.26
CA VAL A 337 -1.26 5.19 3.69
C VAL A 337 -1.71 5.08 5.15
N LEU A 338 -1.96 3.87 5.65
CA LEU A 338 -2.26 3.65 7.06
C LEU A 338 -1.09 4.12 7.95
N ALA A 339 0.13 3.74 7.59
CA ALA A 339 1.32 4.21 8.27
C ALA A 339 1.47 5.75 8.16
N VAL A 340 1.20 6.34 6.98
CA VAL A 340 1.26 7.80 6.76
C VAL A 340 0.31 8.53 7.72
N VAL A 341 -0.94 8.07 7.86
CA VAL A 341 -1.92 8.70 8.77
C VAL A 341 -1.43 8.69 10.21
N PHE A 342 -0.82 7.59 10.66
CA PHE A 342 -0.36 7.46 12.03
C PHE A 342 1.03 8.06 12.26
N GLU A 343 1.93 8.04 11.29
CA GLU A 343 3.33 8.42 11.48
C GLU A 343 3.65 9.83 10.98
N ILE A 344 3.13 10.21 9.80
CA ILE A 344 3.52 11.43 9.09
C ILE A 344 2.54 12.58 9.33
N VAL A 345 1.23 12.27 9.32
CA VAL A 345 0.20 13.29 9.39
C VAL A 345 0.09 13.81 10.83
N ASP A 346 0.29 15.10 11.00
CA ASP A 346 -0.11 15.80 12.22
C ASP A 346 -1.57 16.25 12.06
N LEU A 347 -2.46 15.62 12.83
CA LEU A 347 -3.91 15.88 12.76
C LEU A 347 -4.31 17.29 13.26
N ARG A 348 -3.39 18.03 13.87
CA ARG A 348 -3.58 19.44 14.24
C ARG A 348 -3.18 20.41 13.15
N ASN A 349 -2.50 19.91 12.11
CA ASN A 349 -2.01 20.72 11.00
C ASN A 349 -2.93 20.58 9.77
N ASN A 350 -3.71 21.61 9.49
CA ASN A 350 -4.65 21.62 8.37
C ASN A 350 -3.98 21.37 7.01
N LYS A 351 -2.72 21.78 6.80
CA LYS A 351 -1.99 21.51 5.55
C LYS A 351 -1.71 20.03 5.38
N HIS A 352 -1.34 19.31 6.46
CA HIS A 352 -1.12 17.87 6.42
C HIS A 352 -2.42 17.13 6.09
N LEU A 353 -3.53 17.54 6.70
CA LEU A 353 -4.86 16.96 6.45
C LEU A 353 -5.33 17.22 5.01
N LEU A 354 -5.12 18.45 4.53
CA LEU A 354 -5.46 18.80 3.15
C LEU A 354 -4.66 17.93 2.15
N ILE A 355 -3.35 17.77 2.34
CA ILE A 355 -2.52 16.96 1.46
C ILE A 355 -2.98 15.49 1.49
N LEU A 356 -3.29 14.94 2.66
CA LEU A 356 -3.83 13.59 2.79
C LEU A 356 -5.14 13.42 2.03
N LEU A 357 -6.07 14.37 2.16
CA LEU A 357 -7.36 14.34 1.48
C LEU A 357 -7.18 14.49 -0.04
N VAL A 358 -6.37 15.46 -0.48
CA VAL A 358 -6.05 15.65 -1.91
C VAL A 358 -5.45 14.38 -2.49
N LEU A 359 -4.44 13.79 -1.85
CA LEU A 359 -3.83 12.53 -2.30
C LEU A 359 -4.87 11.42 -2.39
N SER A 360 -5.71 11.28 -1.36
CA SER A 360 -6.76 10.25 -1.35
C SER A 360 -7.79 10.43 -2.45
N TRP A 361 -8.17 11.67 -2.78
CA TRP A 361 -9.05 11.98 -3.90
C TRP A 361 -8.37 11.70 -5.25
N LEU A 362 -7.14 12.17 -5.42
CA LEU A 362 -6.39 12.01 -6.66
C LEU A 362 -6.21 10.52 -7.01
N THR A 363 -5.88 9.67 -6.03
CA THR A 363 -5.75 8.23 -6.27
C THR A 363 -7.05 7.55 -6.67
N VAL A 364 -8.21 8.08 -6.31
CA VAL A 364 -9.51 7.56 -6.75
C VAL A 364 -9.92 8.13 -8.11
N VAL A 365 -9.70 9.43 -8.35
CA VAL A 365 -10.19 10.14 -9.53
C VAL A 365 -9.29 9.99 -10.75
N GLN A 366 -7.96 10.07 -10.56
CA GLN A 366 -7.02 10.05 -11.69
C GLN A 366 -7.09 8.75 -12.50
N PRO A 367 -7.08 7.53 -11.91
CA PRO A 367 -7.20 6.30 -12.71
C PRO A 367 -8.49 6.22 -13.50
N PHE A 368 -9.57 6.81 -12.95
CA PHE A 368 -10.85 6.85 -13.65
C PHE A 368 -10.79 7.80 -14.85
N VAL A 369 -10.26 9.01 -14.67
CA VAL A 369 -10.10 9.99 -15.77
C VAL A 369 -9.20 9.41 -16.85
N ASN A 370 -8.09 8.78 -16.48
CA ASN A 370 -7.17 8.11 -17.40
C ASN A 370 -7.89 7.05 -18.27
N VAL A 371 -8.70 6.18 -17.66
CA VAL A 371 -9.50 5.19 -18.39
C VAL A 371 -10.55 5.86 -19.26
N TRP A 372 -11.22 6.91 -18.77
CA TRP A 372 -12.26 7.63 -19.49
C TRP A 372 -11.74 8.26 -20.79
N ILE A 373 -10.53 8.82 -20.76
CA ILE A 373 -9.86 9.39 -21.94
C ILE A 373 -9.06 8.37 -22.76
N LYS A 374 -9.30 7.05 -22.53
CA LYS A 374 -8.70 5.91 -23.23
C LYS A 374 -7.20 5.71 -22.97
N GLN A 375 -6.75 5.99 -21.74
CA GLN A 375 -5.40 5.70 -21.28
C GLN A 375 -4.31 6.24 -22.22
N PRO A 376 -4.22 7.57 -22.41
CA PRO A 376 -3.26 8.13 -23.35
C PRO A 376 -1.83 7.87 -22.88
N ASP A 377 -1.01 7.43 -23.83
CA ASP A 377 0.44 7.43 -23.68
C ASP A 377 0.97 8.81 -24.06
N TYR A 378 1.48 9.57 -23.11
CA TYR A 378 2.00 10.93 -23.36
C TYR A 378 3.38 10.90 -24.03
N ILE A 379 3.40 10.51 -25.31
CA ILE A 379 4.65 10.37 -26.10
C ILE A 379 5.11 11.67 -26.76
N SER A 380 4.28 12.71 -26.80
CA SER A 380 4.65 14.00 -27.39
C SER A 380 3.95 15.17 -26.71
N PHE A 381 4.58 16.36 -26.77
CA PHE A 381 3.98 17.60 -26.28
C PHE A 381 2.74 18.04 -27.04
N SER A 382 2.62 17.69 -28.32
CA SER A 382 1.45 18.01 -29.14
C SER A 382 0.16 17.41 -28.59
N MET A 383 0.23 16.27 -27.89
CA MET A 383 -0.90 15.66 -27.22
C MET A 383 -1.49 16.54 -26.12
N LEU A 384 -0.66 17.37 -25.48
CA LEU A 384 -1.08 18.26 -24.40
C LEU A 384 -1.89 19.48 -24.90
N ALA A 385 -2.02 19.67 -26.20
CA ALA A 385 -2.98 20.62 -26.77
C ALA A 385 -4.43 20.20 -26.52
N ASN A 386 -4.69 18.89 -26.23
CA ASN A 386 -6.01 18.42 -25.81
C ASN A 386 -6.22 18.73 -24.33
N PRO A 387 -7.23 19.55 -23.97
CA PRO A 387 -7.50 19.92 -22.58
C PRO A 387 -7.75 18.74 -21.63
N ALA A 388 -8.35 17.64 -22.13
CA ALA A 388 -8.59 16.44 -21.33
C ALA A 388 -7.29 15.73 -20.97
N TYR A 389 -6.35 15.66 -21.89
CA TYR A 389 -5.02 15.07 -21.66
C TYR A 389 -4.19 15.95 -20.72
N LEU A 390 -4.22 17.27 -20.91
CA LEU A 390 -3.55 18.20 -20.03
C LEU A 390 -4.13 18.13 -18.59
N GLY A 391 -5.44 18.05 -18.46
CA GLY A 391 -6.11 17.90 -17.17
C GLY A 391 -5.72 16.60 -16.44
N GLU A 392 -5.68 15.48 -17.15
CA GLU A 392 -5.26 14.20 -16.57
C GLU A 392 -3.78 14.19 -16.17
N LEU A 393 -2.90 14.74 -17.02
CA LEU A 393 -1.47 14.90 -16.67
C LEU A 393 -1.30 15.78 -15.43
N ALA A 394 -2.09 16.85 -15.27
CA ALA A 394 -2.08 17.68 -14.07
C ALA A 394 -2.46 16.88 -12.82
N LEU A 395 -3.46 15.98 -12.90
CA LEU A 395 -3.79 15.06 -11.79
C LEU A 395 -2.62 14.13 -11.44
N GLN A 396 -1.90 13.61 -12.43
CA GLN A 396 -0.69 12.81 -12.19
C GLN A 396 0.41 13.62 -11.50
N VAL A 397 0.70 14.84 -11.98
CA VAL A 397 1.69 15.73 -11.37
C VAL A 397 1.34 16.02 -9.91
N MET A 398 0.08 16.30 -9.60
CA MET A 398 -0.37 16.54 -8.23
C MET A 398 -0.20 15.28 -7.35
N ASN A 399 -0.50 14.08 -7.86
CA ASN A 399 -0.26 12.83 -7.15
C ASN A 399 1.22 12.66 -6.80
N VAL A 400 2.10 12.81 -7.80
CA VAL A 400 3.55 12.65 -7.61
C VAL A 400 4.09 13.71 -6.64
N ALA A 401 3.58 14.95 -6.69
CA ALA A 401 3.93 15.98 -5.72
C ALA A 401 3.55 15.60 -4.28
N CYS A 402 2.37 14.98 -4.09
CA CYS A 402 1.98 14.46 -2.78
C CYS A 402 2.90 13.32 -2.31
N PHE A 403 3.33 12.41 -3.20
CA PHE A 403 4.30 11.36 -2.85
C PHE A 403 5.66 11.96 -2.46
N PHE A 404 6.16 12.97 -3.17
CA PHE A 404 7.38 13.69 -2.79
C PHE A 404 7.24 14.35 -1.41
N TRP A 405 6.10 14.93 -1.10
CA TRP A 405 5.84 15.49 0.24
C TRP A 405 5.95 14.41 1.33
N ILE A 406 5.36 13.22 1.11
CA ILE A 406 5.44 12.09 2.05
C ILE A 406 6.89 11.66 2.24
N VAL A 407 7.64 11.48 1.14
CA VAL A 407 9.07 11.10 1.19
C VAL A 407 9.86 12.12 1.98
N THR A 408 9.65 13.42 1.73
CA THR A 408 10.35 14.50 2.44
C THR A 408 10.08 14.46 3.95
N LYS A 409 8.80 14.29 4.34
CA LYS A 409 8.43 14.19 5.77
C LYS A 409 9.01 12.94 6.43
N ALA A 410 8.97 11.79 5.73
CA ALA A 410 9.59 10.57 6.22
C ALA A 410 11.10 10.70 6.34
N ALA A 411 11.78 11.30 5.34
CA ALA A 411 13.23 11.55 5.37
C ALA A 411 13.63 12.42 6.55
N ILE A 412 12.93 13.53 6.82
CA ILE A 412 13.16 14.38 7.99
C ILE A 412 13.08 13.54 9.27
N LYS A 413 12.06 12.69 9.42
CA LYS A 413 11.92 11.82 10.58
C LYS A 413 13.03 10.77 10.71
N ILE A 414 13.51 10.24 9.59
CA ILE A 414 14.61 9.27 9.60
C ILE A 414 15.91 9.93 10.03
N VAL A 415 16.23 11.10 9.47
CA VAL A 415 17.57 11.71 9.58
C VAL A 415 17.69 12.60 10.82
N THR A 416 16.62 13.25 11.29
CA THR A 416 16.68 14.15 12.45
C THR A 416 16.93 13.36 13.74
N PRO A 417 17.98 13.66 14.48
CA PRO A 417 18.27 13.02 15.75
C PRO A 417 17.13 13.17 16.77
N ASN A 418 16.85 12.10 17.52
CA ASN A 418 15.72 12.08 18.46
C ASN A 418 15.78 13.17 19.55
N TYR A 419 16.98 13.53 20.02
CA TYR A 419 17.15 14.58 21.04
C TYR A 419 16.74 15.97 20.53
N LEU A 420 16.71 16.21 19.21
CA LEU A 420 16.23 17.47 18.62
C LEU A 420 14.71 17.50 18.37
N ARG A 421 14.02 16.37 18.55
CA ARG A 421 12.55 16.29 18.36
C ARG A 421 11.78 16.62 19.65
N SER A 422 12.43 16.57 20.79
CA SER A 422 11.87 16.83 22.13
C SER A 422 12.05 18.27 22.57
N ALA A 423 12.76 19.10 21.84
CA ALA A 423 12.90 20.52 22.02
C ALA A 423 11.89 21.30 21.13
#